data_1c183e9b31bbcd6a74ee9875cf9d15fb
#
_entry.id   1c183e9b31bbcd6a74ee9875cf9d15fb
#
_cell.length_a   1.000
_cell.length_b   1.000
_cell.length_c   1.000
_cell.angle_alpha   90.00
_cell.angle_beta   90.00
_cell.angle_gamma   90.00
#
_symmetry.space_group_name_H-M   'P 1'
#
loop_
_entity.id
_entity.type
_entity.pdbx_description
1 polymer ?
#
loop_
_entity_poly.entity_id
_entity_poly.type
_entity_poly.pdbx_seq_one_letter_code
_entity_poly.pdbx_strand_id
1 'polypeptide(L)'
;IGRYLVRNLTKKNYRCIIPTRNTFQKGYLKTQATPGSIELIKWNSNNFDELKEAIKNSDIVINLIGILYENRKQKFKNIHSDIPDVISKICSKANIKKFVHVSAIGANENSKSKYQRSKFEGEVKALNNFNNTVIIRPSVVCGTEDNFTNLFSKLSFLPVIPVVKIDYKFQPILVTDVADAIMQAIEL
;
A
#
# COMPACT_ATOMS: atom_id res chain seq x y z
N ILE A 1 -7.01 -0.76 2.64
CA ILE A 1 -6.42 0.57 2.91
C ILE A 1 -6.81 1.54 1.79
N GLY A 2 -6.44 1.32 0.51
CA GLY A 2 -6.58 2.29 -0.58
C GLY A 2 -7.97 2.90 -0.74
N ARG A 3 -9.04 2.10 -0.65
CA ARG A 3 -10.43 2.58 -0.74
C ARG A 3 -10.76 3.63 0.34
N TYR A 4 -10.36 3.37 1.58
CA TYR A 4 -10.60 4.26 2.72
C TYR A 4 -9.77 5.54 2.60
N LEU A 5 -8.50 5.39 2.20
CA LEU A 5 -7.61 6.53 1.96
C LEU A 5 -8.15 7.45 0.85
N VAL A 6 -8.56 6.90 -0.29
CA VAL A 6 -9.15 7.69 -1.39
C VAL A 6 -10.36 8.48 -0.90
N ARG A 7 -11.24 7.85 -0.10
CA ARG A 7 -12.39 8.54 0.50
C ARG A 7 -11.97 9.71 1.39
N ASN A 8 -10.92 9.54 2.21
CA ASN A 8 -10.44 10.60 3.10
C ASN A 8 -9.77 11.73 2.31
N LEU A 9 -8.97 11.40 1.30
CA LEU A 9 -8.34 12.37 0.41
C LEU A 9 -9.38 13.23 -0.32
N THR A 10 -10.38 12.60 -0.92
CA THR A 10 -11.41 13.32 -1.68
C THR A 10 -12.31 14.19 -0.80
N LYS A 11 -12.57 13.78 0.44
CA LYS A 11 -13.23 14.63 1.43
C LYS A 11 -12.48 15.91 1.78
N LYS A 12 -11.14 15.87 1.67
CA LYS A 12 -10.25 17.04 1.84
C LYS A 12 -9.93 17.72 0.50
N ASN A 13 -10.72 17.47 -0.55
CA ASN A 13 -10.58 18.06 -1.88
C ASN A 13 -9.26 17.73 -2.61
N TYR A 14 -8.56 16.66 -2.25
CA TYR A 14 -7.44 16.18 -3.05
C TYR A 14 -7.94 15.54 -4.35
N ARG A 15 -7.28 15.85 -5.46
CA ARG A 15 -7.41 15.09 -6.71
C ARG A 15 -6.53 13.84 -6.61
N CYS A 16 -7.09 12.68 -6.94
CA CYS A 16 -6.40 11.39 -6.84
C CYS A 16 -6.18 10.80 -8.23
N ILE A 17 -4.92 10.58 -8.62
CA ILE A 17 -4.55 9.76 -9.77
C ILE A 17 -4.23 8.37 -9.24
N ILE A 18 -4.97 7.35 -9.69
CA ILE A 18 -4.89 6.00 -9.12
C ILE A 18 -4.45 5.01 -10.19
N PRO A 19 -3.16 4.63 -10.21
CA PRO A 19 -2.68 3.55 -11.06
C PRO A 19 -3.30 2.21 -10.62
N THR A 20 -3.90 1.50 -11.55
CA THR A 20 -4.53 0.20 -11.26
C THR A 20 -4.43 -0.76 -12.44
N ARG A 21 -4.35 -2.06 -12.16
CA ARG A 21 -4.31 -3.11 -13.18
C ARG A 21 -5.63 -3.25 -13.95
N ASN A 22 -6.75 -2.91 -13.32
CA ASN A 22 -8.09 -3.02 -13.92
C ASN A 22 -8.93 -1.79 -13.54
N THR A 23 -9.00 -0.83 -14.46
CA THR A 23 -9.76 0.41 -14.28
C THR A 23 -11.26 0.19 -14.19
N PHE A 24 -11.78 -0.80 -14.92
CA PHE A 24 -13.21 -1.14 -14.88
C PHE A 24 -13.64 -1.63 -13.49
N GLN A 25 -12.93 -2.62 -12.93
CA GLN A 25 -13.24 -3.15 -11.61
C GLN A 25 -13.05 -2.11 -10.48
N LYS A 26 -12.26 -1.07 -10.70
CA LYS A 26 -12.01 0.00 -9.74
C LYS A 26 -12.88 1.24 -9.98
N GLY A 27 -13.78 1.21 -10.96
CA GLY A 27 -14.71 2.29 -11.28
C GLY A 27 -15.55 2.78 -10.10
N TYR A 28 -15.88 1.89 -9.16
CA TYR A 28 -16.61 2.23 -7.94
C TYR A 28 -15.89 3.29 -7.06
N LEU A 29 -14.58 3.46 -7.21
CA LEU A 29 -13.87 4.53 -6.48
C LEU A 29 -14.36 5.91 -6.88
N LYS A 30 -14.74 6.09 -8.16
CA LYS A 30 -15.23 7.38 -8.66
C LYS A 30 -16.57 7.80 -8.02
N THR A 31 -17.37 6.84 -7.52
CA THR A 31 -18.64 7.15 -6.84
C THR A 31 -18.46 7.68 -5.42
N GLN A 32 -17.23 7.69 -4.90
CA GLN A 32 -16.93 8.16 -3.54
C GLN A 32 -16.57 9.65 -3.49
N ALA A 33 -16.53 10.33 -4.63
CA ALA A 33 -16.05 11.70 -4.75
C ALA A 33 -16.81 12.50 -5.81
N THR A 34 -16.61 13.80 -5.82
CA THR A 34 -17.12 14.68 -6.86
C THR A 34 -16.55 14.29 -8.24
N PRO A 35 -17.34 14.47 -9.32
CA PRO A 35 -16.86 14.18 -10.68
C PRO A 35 -15.53 14.91 -10.97
N GLY A 36 -14.59 14.19 -11.56
CA GLY A 36 -13.26 14.73 -11.88
C GLY A 36 -12.20 14.63 -10.77
N SER A 37 -12.60 14.36 -9.51
CA SER A 37 -11.63 14.24 -8.39
C SER A 37 -10.80 12.94 -8.45
N ILE A 38 -11.26 11.92 -9.16
CA ILE A 38 -10.58 10.63 -9.25
C ILE A 38 -10.33 10.26 -10.71
N GLU A 39 -9.07 10.09 -11.03
CA GLU A 39 -8.59 9.57 -12.30
C GLU A 39 -8.02 8.16 -12.11
N LEU A 40 -8.53 7.20 -12.89
CA LEU A 40 -8.01 5.84 -12.89
C LEU A 40 -7.16 5.64 -14.15
N ILE A 41 -5.89 5.33 -13.96
CA ILE A 41 -4.99 4.98 -15.07
C ILE A 41 -4.68 3.49 -15.06
N LYS A 42 -4.65 2.89 -16.25
CA LYS A 42 -4.27 1.48 -16.39
C LYS A 42 -2.76 1.37 -16.21
N TRP A 43 -2.32 0.57 -15.25
CA TRP A 43 -0.91 0.35 -15.00
C TRP A 43 -0.63 -1.09 -14.58
N ASN A 44 0.47 -1.63 -15.06
CA ASN A 44 1.02 -2.89 -14.60
C ASN A 44 2.51 -2.71 -14.23
N SER A 45 3.04 -3.58 -13.39
CA SER A 45 4.39 -3.46 -12.83
C SER A 45 5.54 -3.62 -13.85
N ASN A 46 5.24 -3.84 -15.12
CA ASN A 46 6.25 -4.06 -16.17
C ASN A 46 6.50 -2.82 -17.03
N ASN A 47 5.61 -1.80 -16.95
CA ASN A 47 5.79 -0.54 -17.67
C ASN A 47 5.65 0.62 -16.68
N PHE A 48 6.69 1.43 -16.57
CA PHE A 48 6.76 2.56 -15.64
C PHE A 48 6.51 3.92 -16.32
N ASP A 49 6.32 4.00 -17.63
CA ASP A 49 6.16 5.28 -18.33
C ASP A 49 4.87 5.98 -17.92
N GLU A 50 3.75 5.27 -17.90
CA GLU A 50 2.46 5.80 -17.43
C GLU A 50 2.53 6.21 -15.94
N LEU A 51 3.22 5.41 -15.12
CA LEU A 51 3.41 5.73 -13.71
C LEU A 51 4.30 6.96 -13.53
N LYS A 52 5.37 7.09 -14.32
CA LYS A 52 6.26 8.25 -14.31
C LYS A 52 5.51 9.52 -14.65
N GLU A 53 4.64 9.48 -15.65
CA GLU A 53 3.84 10.61 -16.06
C GLU A 53 2.81 11.00 -14.99
N ALA A 54 2.15 10.00 -14.39
CA ALA A 54 1.24 10.23 -13.26
C ALA A 54 1.96 10.87 -12.05
N ILE A 55 3.16 10.41 -11.72
CA ILE A 55 3.96 10.97 -10.63
C ILE A 55 4.35 12.41 -10.92
N LYS A 56 4.83 12.72 -12.12
CA LYS A 56 5.20 14.11 -12.49
C LYS A 56 4.05 15.12 -12.34
N ASN A 57 2.82 14.66 -12.53
CA ASN A 57 1.60 15.46 -12.41
C ASN A 57 0.99 15.43 -10.99
N SER A 58 1.77 15.04 -9.99
CA SER A 58 1.34 14.92 -8.60
C SER A 58 2.23 15.73 -7.66
N ASP A 59 1.68 16.14 -6.53
CA ASP A 59 2.44 16.76 -5.42
C ASP A 59 2.92 15.71 -4.42
N ILE A 60 2.12 14.67 -4.20
CA ILE A 60 2.32 13.65 -3.18
C ILE A 60 2.15 12.27 -3.82
N VAL A 61 3.03 11.36 -3.48
CA VAL A 61 2.96 9.97 -3.95
C VAL A 61 2.76 9.04 -2.77
N ILE A 62 1.81 8.10 -2.88
CA ILE A 62 1.50 7.13 -1.84
C ILE A 62 1.60 5.73 -2.43
N ASN A 63 2.54 4.93 -1.95
CA ASN A 63 2.70 3.55 -2.37
C ASN A 63 2.03 2.58 -1.39
N LEU A 64 0.92 1.99 -1.82
CA LEU A 64 0.17 0.95 -1.10
C LEU A 64 0.38 -0.46 -1.68
N ILE A 65 1.30 -0.60 -2.64
CA ILE A 65 1.49 -1.84 -3.37
C ILE A 65 2.16 -2.88 -2.48
N GLY A 66 1.57 -4.06 -2.41
CA GLY A 66 2.12 -5.18 -1.65
C GLY A 66 1.39 -6.48 -1.95
N ILE A 67 2.07 -7.59 -1.67
CA ILE A 67 1.54 -8.95 -1.76
C ILE A 67 1.87 -9.70 -0.47
N LEU A 68 1.00 -10.63 -0.05
CA LEU A 68 1.24 -11.44 1.15
C LEU A 68 1.96 -12.75 0.84
N TYR A 69 1.90 -13.22 -0.39
CA TYR A 69 2.55 -14.45 -0.87
C TYR A 69 3.02 -14.29 -2.31
N GLU A 70 4.05 -15.03 -2.65
CA GLU A 70 4.58 -15.08 -4.02
C GLU A 70 3.78 -16.02 -4.91
N ASN A 71 3.73 -15.71 -6.19
CA ASN A 71 3.22 -16.59 -7.23
C ASN A 71 4.16 -16.58 -8.44
N ARG A 72 3.78 -17.27 -9.53
CA ARG A 72 4.60 -17.33 -10.76
C ARG A 72 4.89 -15.96 -11.37
N LYS A 73 3.95 -15.00 -11.25
CA LYS A 73 4.02 -13.67 -11.90
C LYS A 73 4.50 -12.56 -10.95
N GLN A 74 4.39 -12.76 -9.63
CA GLN A 74 4.67 -11.72 -8.63
C GLN A 74 5.61 -12.27 -7.56
N LYS A 75 6.78 -11.66 -7.44
CA LYS A 75 7.79 -11.99 -6.44
C LYS A 75 7.90 -10.86 -5.43
N PHE A 76 8.25 -11.19 -4.19
CA PHE A 76 8.46 -10.20 -3.13
C PHE A 76 9.48 -9.14 -3.53
N LYS A 77 10.62 -9.58 -4.11
CA LYS A 77 11.65 -8.67 -4.57
C LYS A 77 11.08 -7.61 -5.52
N ASN A 78 10.38 -8.04 -6.57
CA ASN A 78 9.86 -7.11 -7.58
C ASN A 78 8.84 -6.13 -6.97
N ILE A 79 7.94 -6.63 -6.12
CA ILE A 79 6.81 -5.83 -5.61
C ILE A 79 7.20 -4.98 -4.40
N HIS A 80 7.96 -5.54 -3.46
CA HIS A 80 8.26 -4.86 -2.20
C HIS A 80 9.57 -4.07 -2.21
N SER A 81 10.48 -4.39 -3.14
CA SER A 81 11.80 -3.76 -3.21
C SER A 81 11.98 -2.94 -4.49
N ASP A 82 11.77 -3.54 -5.67
CA ASP A 82 12.08 -2.87 -6.94
C ASP A 82 11.05 -1.78 -7.29
N ILE A 83 9.74 -1.98 -7.01
CA ILE A 83 8.72 -0.94 -7.23
C ILE A 83 8.95 0.30 -6.36
N PRO A 84 9.13 0.21 -5.02
CA PRO A 84 9.48 1.38 -4.21
C PRO A 84 10.75 2.08 -4.65
N ASP A 85 11.77 1.32 -5.07
CA ASP A 85 13.03 1.86 -5.61
C ASP A 85 12.77 2.74 -6.85
N VAL A 86 12.01 2.23 -7.80
CA VAL A 86 11.68 2.99 -9.03
C VAL A 86 10.82 4.21 -8.72
N ILE A 87 9.78 4.07 -7.89
CA ILE A 87 8.90 5.19 -7.51
C ILE A 87 9.70 6.30 -6.84
N SER A 88 10.52 5.95 -5.84
CA SER A 88 11.31 6.96 -5.10
C SER A 88 12.35 7.66 -5.98
N LYS A 89 12.97 6.95 -6.93
CA LYS A 89 13.84 7.56 -7.95
C LYS A 89 13.10 8.52 -8.88
N ILE A 90 11.86 8.22 -9.23
CA ILE A 90 11.03 9.15 -10.01
C ILE A 90 10.65 10.36 -9.15
N CYS A 91 10.27 10.16 -7.88
CA CYS A 91 9.95 11.23 -6.95
C CYS A 91 11.13 12.21 -6.78
N SER A 92 12.35 11.69 -6.67
CA SER A 92 13.55 12.53 -6.52
C SER A 92 13.88 13.39 -7.75
N LYS A 93 13.38 12.98 -8.94
CA LYS A 93 13.57 13.71 -10.20
C LYS A 93 12.40 14.61 -10.58
N ALA A 94 11.28 14.44 -9.92
CA ALA A 94 10.07 15.22 -10.09
C ALA A 94 9.91 16.19 -8.91
N ASN A 95 9.07 17.20 -9.04
CA ASN A 95 8.83 18.17 -7.98
C ASN A 95 7.83 17.63 -6.94
N ILE A 96 8.10 16.43 -6.41
CA ILE A 96 7.25 15.77 -5.41
C ILE A 96 7.57 16.32 -4.03
N LYS A 97 6.53 16.70 -3.29
CA LYS A 97 6.66 17.23 -1.93
C LYS A 97 6.88 16.11 -0.90
N LYS A 98 6.23 14.95 -1.10
CA LYS A 98 6.29 13.84 -0.15
C LYS A 98 6.02 12.49 -0.80
N PHE A 99 6.75 11.47 -0.36
CA PHE A 99 6.49 10.07 -0.69
C PHE A 99 6.13 9.28 0.57
N VAL A 100 4.92 8.72 0.62
CA VAL A 100 4.48 7.84 1.72
C VAL A 100 4.53 6.40 1.24
N HIS A 101 5.35 5.57 1.90
CA HIS A 101 5.47 4.15 1.59
C HIS A 101 4.91 3.28 2.71
N VAL A 102 3.90 2.48 2.40
CA VAL A 102 3.30 1.54 3.35
C VAL A 102 4.04 0.21 3.30
N SER A 103 4.78 -0.03 4.37
CA SER A 103 5.51 -1.25 4.65
C SER A 103 4.70 -2.21 5.53
N ALA A 104 5.33 -2.86 6.49
CA ALA A 104 4.69 -3.71 7.48
C ALA A 104 5.49 -3.77 8.78
N ILE A 105 4.80 -3.99 9.89
CA ILE A 105 5.46 -4.27 11.18
C ILE A 105 6.37 -5.49 11.05
N GLY A 106 7.53 -5.46 11.70
CA GLY A 106 8.51 -6.55 11.63
C GLY A 106 9.39 -6.53 10.38
N ALA A 107 9.27 -5.50 9.50
CA ALA A 107 10.24 -5.31 8.42
C ALA A 107 11.64 -5.14 9.01
N ASN A 108 12.54 -6.08 8.70
CA ASN A 108 13.87 -6.16 9.28
C ASN A 108 14.80 -6.93 8.35
N GLU A 109 16.05 -6.49 8.25
CA GLU A 109 17.09 -7.10 7.43
C GLU A 109 17.36 -8.56 7.82
N ASN A 110 17.46 -8.81 9.12
CA ASN A 110 17.85 -10.10 9.70
C ASN A 110 16.65 -11.05 9.94
N SER A 111 15.46 -10.70 9.47
CA SER A 111 14.28 -11.54 9.64
C SER A 111 14.42 -12.88 8.90
N LYS A 112 13.93 -13.96 9.52
CA LYS A 112 13.81 -15.27 8.85
C LYS A 112 12.76 -15.24 7.72
N SER A 113 11.81 -14.32 7.76
CA SER A 113 10.75 -14.16 6.76
C SER A 113 11.24 -13.42 5.53
N LYS A 114 11.14 -14.07 4.35
CA LYS A 114 11.40 -13.41 3.06
C LYS A 114 10.52 -12.17 2.84
N TYR A 115 9.28 -12.21 3.31
CA TYR A 115 8.36 -11.09 3.24
C TYR A 115 8.90 -9.88 4.01
N GLN A 116 9.28 -10.06 5.27
CA GLN A 116 9.78 -8.97 6.12
C GLN A 116 11.09 -8.39 5.59
N ARG A 117 12.02 -9.24 5.12
CA ARG A 117 13.27 -8.77 4.49
C ARG A 117 13.00 -7.94 3.24
N SER A 118 12.10 -8.41 2.38
CA SER A 118 11.78 -7.68 1.15
C SER A 118 11.10 -6.33 1.40
N LYS A 119 10.26 -6.24 2.45
CA LYS A 119 9.69 -4.97 2.89
C LYS A 119 10.76 -4.01 3.38
N PHE A 120 11.67 -4.48 4.22
CA PHE A 120 12.79 -3.68 4.72
C PHE A 120 13.69 -3.17 3.58
N GLU A 121 14.03 -4.03 2.62
CA GLU A 121 14.82 -3.62 1.45
C GLU A 121 14.14 -2.48 0.66
N GLY A 122 12.83 -2.54 0.49
CA GLY A 122 12.06 -1.47 -0.15
C GLY A 122 12.07 -0.16 0.63
N GLU A 123 12.00 -0.22 1.96
CA GLU A 123 12.11 0.97 2.81
C GLU A 123 13.47 1.64 2.67
N VAL A 124 14.56 0.86 2.76
CA VAL A 124 15.93 1.37 2.62
C VAL A 124 16.12 2.05 1.28
N LYS A 125 15.68 1.41 0.18
CA LYS A 125 15.76 2.01 -1.16
C LYS A 125 14.95 3.30 -1.26
N ALA A 126 13.74 3.30 -0.72
CA ALA A 126 12.87 4.48 -0.75
C ALA A 126 13.50 5.68 -0.02
N LEU A 127 14.02 5.45 1.18
CA LEU A 127 14.68 6.49 2.00
C LEU A 127 15.98 7.00 1.36
N ASN A 128 16.78 6.10 0.78
CA ASN A 128 18.04 6.48 0.14
C ASN A 128 17.84 7.31 -1.14
N ASN A 129 16.74 7.08 -1.86
CA ASN A 129 16.49 7.76 -3.13
C ASN A 129 15.77 9.11 -2.98
N PHE A 130 14.96 9.26 -1.92
CA PHE A 130 14.14 10.46 -1.74
C PHE A 130 14.03 10.84 -0.25
N ASN A 131 14.62 11.96 0.12
CA ASN A 131 14.74 12.38 1.53
C ASN A 131 13.39 12.64 2.21
N ASN A 132 12.39 13.14 1.48
CA ASN A 132 11.06 13.38 2.04
C ASN A 132 10.15 12.15 1.93
N THR A 133 10.67 11.00 2.37
CA THR A 133 9.96 9.72 2.42
C THR A 133 9.49 9.42 3.83
N VAL A 134 8.21 9.10 3.98
CA VAL A 134 7.61 8.62 5.24
C VAL A 134 7.28 7.15 5.10
N ILE A 135 7.79 6.34 6.02
CA ILE A 135 7.51 4.90 6.10
C ILE A 135 6.42 4.64 7.14
N ILE A 136 5.34 3.98 6.73
CA ILE A 136 4.28 3.53 7.63
C ILE A 136 4.35 2.01 7.73
N ARG A 137 4.48 1.48 8.95
CA ARG A 137 4.56 0.05 9.25
C ARG A 137 3.32 -0.43 10.03
N PRO A 138 2.19 -0.64 9.35
CA PRO A 138 1.00 -1.15 10.03
C PRO A 138 1.22 -2.58 10.50
N SER A 139 0.52 -2.95 11.56
CA SER A 139 0.33 -4.33 11.98
C SER A 139 -0.70 -5.03 11.08
N VAL A 140 -1.30 -6.12 11.54
CA VAL A 140 -2.37 -6.82 10.83
C VAL A 140 -3.55 -5.86 10.67
N VAL A 141 -3.83 -5.46 9.43
CA VAL A 141 -4.90 -4.52 9.12
C VAL A 141 -6.22 -5.27 9.02
N CYS A 142 -7.20 -4.89 9.82
CA CYS A 142 -8.55 -5.45 9.83
C CYS A 142 -9.59 -4.45 9.35
N GLY A 143 -10.67 -4.96 8.79
CA GLY A 143 -11.79 -4.16 8.27
C GLY A 143 -12.78 -5.04 7.50
N THR A 144 -13.87 -4.49 7.05
CA THR A 144 -14.98 -5.22 6.42
C THR A 144 -14.54 -6.14 5.25
N GLU A 145 -13.50 -5.73 4.52
CA GLU A 145 -13.04 -6.44 3.31
C GLU A 145 -11.64 -7.07 3.49
N ASP A 146 -11.20 -7.26 4.74
CA ASP A 146 -9.90 -7.87 4.99
C ASP A 146 -9.94 -9.40 4.79
N ASN A 147 -8.77 -9.98 4.55
CA ASN A 147 -8.64 -11.42 4.39
C ASN A 147 -8.35 -12.14 5.71
N PHE A 148 -7.93 -11.42 6.75
CA PHE A 148 -7.48 -12.02 8.00
C PHE A 148 -8.67 -12.34 8.91
N THR A 149 -9.47 -11.34 9.29
CA THR A 149 -10.63 -11.56 10.16
C THR A 149 -11.73 -12.34 9.45
N ASN A 150 -11.92 -12.12 8.15
CA ASN A 150 -12.88 -12.88 7.35
C ASN A 150 -12.47 -14.37 7.19
N LEU A 151 -11.17 -14.69 7.22
CA LEU A 151 -10.73 -16.08 7.27
C LEU A 151 -11.16 -16.74 8.58
N PHE A 152 -10.94 -16.10 9.72
CA PHE A 152 -11.37 -16.62 11.01
C PHE A 152 -12.90 -16.74 11.10
N SER A 153 -13.63 -15.78 10.59
CA SER A 153 -15.09 -15.85 10.48
C SER A 153 -15.54 -17.08 9.68
N LYS A 154 -14.88 -17.39 8.57
CA LYS A 154 -15.17 -18.61 7.79
C LYS A 154 -14.80 -19.88 8.54
N LEU A 155 -13.68 -19.89 9.25
CA LEU A 155 -13.22 -21.04 10.02
C LEU A 155 -14.13 -21.32 11.25
N SER A 156 -14.82 -20.31 11.79
CA SER A 156 -15.73 -20.46 12.94
C SER A 156 -16.95 -21.34 12.64
N PHE A 157 -17.27 -21.58 11.37
CA PHE A 157 -18.33 -22.52 10.96
C PHE A 157 -17.85 -23.99 10.96
N LEU A 158 -16.55 -24.24 11.15
CA LEU A 158 -16.02 -25.58 11.22
C LEU A 158 -16.20 -26.17 12.65
N PRO A 159 -16.55 -27.44 12.81
CA PRO A 159 -16.71 -28.09 14.13
C PRO A 159 -15.37 -28.18 14.90
N VAL A 160 -14.25 -28.13 14.21
CA VAL A 160 -12.89 -28.15 14.78
C VAL A 160 -12.02 -27.13 14.07
N ILE A 161 -11.39 -26.24 14.83
CA ILE A 161 -10.44 -25.24 14.31
C ILE A 161 -9.02 -25.75 14.61
N PRO A 162 -8.17 -25.98 13.59
CA PRO A 162 -6.78 -26.36 13.82
C PRO A 162 -5.99 -25.14 14.35
N VAL A 163 -5.45 -25.24 15.55
CA VAL A 163 -4.58 -24.23 16.14
C VAL A 163 -3.14 -24.68 16.01
N VAL A 164 -2.34 -23.98 15.19
CA VAL A 164 -0.95 -24.38 14.90
C VAL A 164 0.01 -23.98 16.01
N LYS A 165 -0.23 -22.85 16.69
CA LYS A 165 0.59 -22.37 17.80
C LYS A 165 -0.17 -21.33 18.63
N ILE A 166 -0.09 -21.47 19.96
CA ILE A 166 -0.90 -20.69 20.91
C ILE A 166 -0.21 -19.37 21.32
N ASP A 167 1.12 -19.26 21.16
CA ASP A 167 1.91 -18.16 21.75
C ASP A 167 2.05 -16.92 20.85
N TYR A 168 1.42 -16.88 19.67
CA TYR A 168 1.48 -15.70 18.81
C TYR A 168 0.51 -14.63 19.29
N LYS A 169 1.07 -13.43 19.56
CA LYS A 169 0.30 -12.24 19.88
C LYS A 169 0.12 -11.41 18.60
N PHE A 170 -1.11 -11.01 18.34
CA PHE A 170 -1.46 -10.12 17.26
C PHE A 170 -1.97 -8.81 17.84
N GLN A 171 -1.59 -7.70 17.25
CA GLN A 171 -2.11 -6.38 17.57
C GLN A 171 -2.77 -5.82 16.30
N PRO A 172 -4.03 -6.19 16.02
CA PRO A 172 -4.71 -5.72 14.83
C PRO A 172 -4.96 -4.22 14.91
N ILE A 173 -4.94 -3.57 13.75
CA ILE A 173 -5.26 -2.15 13.57
C ILE A 173 -6.40 -2.00 12.58
N LEU A 174 -7.31 -1.09 12.82
CA LEU A 174 -8.41 -0.81 11.89
C LEU A 174 -7.88 -0.17 10.59
N VAL A 175 -8.45 -0.55 9.48
CA VAL A 175 -8.11 -0.01 8.16
C VAL A 175 -8.35 1.50 8.06
N THR A 176 -9.33 2.01 8.81
CA THR A 176 -9.60 3.45 8.96
C THR A 176 -8.44 4.16 9.62
N ASP A 177 -7.92 3.63 10.73
CA ASP A 177 -6.83 4.23 11.48
C ASP A 177 -5.53 4.27 10.66
N VAL A 178 -5.29 3.21 9.86
CA VAL A 178 -4.17 3.23 8.90
C VAL A 178 -4.36 4.31 7.84
N ALA A 179 -5.58 4.47 7.32
CA ALA A 179 -5.86 5.53 6.35
C ALA A 179 -5.70 6.93 6.97
N ASP A 180 -6.13 7.12 8.21
CA ASP A 180 -5.99 8.38 8.94
C ASP A 180 -4.51 8.67 9.29
N ALA A 181 -3.73 7.67 9.67
CA ALA A 181 -2.28 7.81 9.85
C ALA A 181 -1.56 8.24 8.56
N ILE A 182 -1.98 7.70 7.40
CA ILE A 182 -1.47 8.15 6.10
C ILE A 182 -1.86 9.60 5.84
N MET A 183 -3.10 10.00 6.16
CA MET A 183 -3.54 11.40 6.00
C MET A 183 -2.71 12.35 6.87
N GLN A 184 -2.44 12.00 8.12
CA GLN A 184 -1.55 12.79 9.00
C GLN A 184 -0.13 12.87 8.42
N ALA A 185 0.41 11.75 7.94
CA ALA A 185 1.74 11.72 7.32
C ALA A 185 1.86 12.62 6.08
N ILE A 186 0.77 12.87 5.37
CA ILE A 186 0.74 13.79 4.22
C ILE A 186 0.80 15.26 4.68
N GLU A 187 0.19 15.57 5.82
CA GLU A 187 0.05 16.95 6.34
C GLU A 187 1.26 17.42 7.16
N LEU A 188 2.09 16.50 7.66
CA LEU A 188 3.37 16.82 8.32
C LEU A 188 4.42 17.33 7.32
#